data_5cf05f2bb3eb3be7d50d05a39d44136f
#
_entry.id   5cf05f2bb3eb3be7d50d05a39d44136f
#
_cell.length_a   1.000
_cell.length_b   1.000
_cell.length_c   1.000
_cell.angle_alpha   90.00
_cell.angle_beta   90.00
_cell.angle_gamma   90.00
#
_symmetry.space_group_name_H-M   'P 1'
#
loop_
_entity.id
_entity.type
_entity.pdbx_description
1 polymer ?
#
loop_
_entity_poly.entity_id
_entity_poly.type
_entity_poly.pdbx_seq_one_letter_code
_entity_poly.pdbx_strand_id
1 'polypeptide(L)'
;MQDPIQGRADGSSPVSVHFVNNVLAAAASYIEEEPDTARDVLAELGAFLSHRLRGPRVVSAAEELEHVGVYLRLEQARFPGRLEVELPASRDLPQARIHPGDVQAPLSQAIERWLRQQPGRVRVALRAREDGLDLQLDRPDEPGEAGERLRIPLALEAAGSTT
;
A
#
# COMPACT_ATOMS: atom_id res chain seq x y z
N MET A 1 -20.74 -24.75 21.89
CA MET A 1 -21.05 -24.83 20.47
C MET A 1 -21.33 -23.40 20.00
N GLN A 2 -20.27 -22.71 19.59
CA GLN A 2 -20.36 -21.32 19.12
C GLN A 2 -19.93 -21.33 17.66
N ASP A 3 -20.87 -21.02 16.78
CA ASP A 3 -20.62 -20.83 15.36
C ASP A 3 -19.65 -19.67 15.16
N PRO A 4 -18.59 -19.82 14.34
CA PRO A 4 -17.83 -18.68 13.89
C PRO A 4 -18.68 -17.94 12.87
N ILE A 5 -19.21 -16.80 13.26
CA ILE A 5 -19.84 -15.85 12.35
C ILE A 5 -18.80 -15.49 11.31
N GLN A 6 -18.94 -16.05 10.13
CA GLN A 6 -18.26 -15.61 8.93
C GLN A 6 -18.79 -14.24 8.51
N GLY A 7 -18.28 -13.22 9.15
CA GLY A 7 -18.38 -11.86 8.64
C GLY A 7 -17.41 -11.70 7.48
N ARG A 8 -17.80 -12.07 6.29
CA ARG A 8 -17.20 -11.58 5.05
C ARG A 8 -17.74 -10.17 4.84
N ALA A 9 -17.20 -9.25 5.64
CA ALA A 9 -17.50 -7.84 5.50
C ALA A 9 -16.91 -7.35 4.17
N ASP A 10 -17.77 -6.77 3.39
CA ASP A 10 -17.55 -5.77 2.34
C ASP A 10 -16.10 -5.50 2.01
N GLY A 11 -15.67 -5.83 0.77
CA GLY A 11 -14.31 -5.94 0.27
C GLY A 11 -13.38 -4.73 0.40
N SER A 12 -13.49 -3.94 1.47
CA SER A 12 -12.53 -2.92 1.85
C SER A 12 -11.88 -3.31 3.17
N SER A 13 -10.58 -3.59 3.16
CA SER A 13 -9.81 -3.68 4.41
C SER A 13 -10.01 -2.40 5.22
N PRO A 14 -10.39 -2.50 6.49
CA PRO A 14 -10.62 -1.31 7.31
C PRO A 14 -9.34 -0.49 7.41
N VAL A 15 -9.47 0.83 7.36
CA VAL A 15 -8.35 1.74 7.64
C VAL A 15 -7.93 1.54 9.08
N SER A 16 -6.66 1.21 9.30
CA SER A 16 -6.13 1.05 10.65
C SER A 16 -6.08 2.39 11.35
N VAL A 17 -6.80 2.53 12.47
CA VAL A 17 -6.73 3.72 13.34
C VAL A 17 -5.30 3.97 13.82
N HIS A 18 -4.56 2.91 14.09
CA HIS A 18 -3.16 2.99 14.48
C HIS A 18 -2.28 3.62 13.37
N PHE A 19 -2.50 3.24 12.11
CA PHE A 19 -1.81 3.84 10.97
C PHE A 19 -2.12 5.34 10.89
N VAL A 20 -3.38 5.73 10.96
CA VAL A 20 -3.79 7.15 10.91
C VAL A 20 -3.14 7.95 12.03
N ASN A 21 -3.20 7.46 13.27
CA ASN A 21 -2.57 8.13 14.41
C ASN A 21 -1.06 8.28 14.25
N ASN A 22 -0.38 7.29 13.68
CA ASN A 22 1.06 7.35 13.45
C ASN A 22 1.41 8.35 12.35
N VAL A 23 0.60 8.46 11.29
CA VAL A 23 0.79 9.48 10.25
C VAL A 23 0.55 10.88 10.81
N LEU A 24 -0.48 11.08 11.64
CA LEU A 24 -0.72 12.35 12.31
C LEU A 24 0.42 12.75 13.24
N ALA A 25 0.97 11.80 13.99
CA ALA A 25 2.14 12.04 14.84
C ALA A 25 3.38 12.43 14.02
N ALA A 26 3.59 11.76 12.86
CA ALA A 26 4.66 12.11 11.94
C ALA A 26 4.47 13.55 11.38
N ALA A 27 3.26 13.89 10.91
CA ALA A 27 2.96 15.24 10.43
C ALA A 27 3.22 16.28 11.52
N ALA A 28 2.82 16.01 12.76
CA ALA A 28 3.04 16.91 13.89
C ALA A 28 4.54 17.15 14.16
N SER A 29 5.39 16.16 13.97
CA SER A 29 6.83 16.30 14.16
C SER A 29 7.52 17.22 13.14
N TYR A 30 6.90 17.43 11.98
CA TYR A 30 7.43 18.32 10.94
C TYR A 30 6.99 19.79 11.08
N ILE A 31 5.98 20.11 11.94
CA ILE A 31 5.33 21.42 11.95
C ILE A 31 6.33 22.58 12.17
N GLU A 32 7.29 22.41 13.06
CA GLU A 32 8.20 23.50 13.42
C GLU A 32 9.36 23.68 12.44
N GLU A 33 9.95 22.57 11.97
CA GLU A 33 11.16 22.60 11.15
C GLU A 33 10.87 22.51 9.65
N GLU A 34 9.82 21.76 9.27
CA GLU A 34 9.44 21.49 7.89
C GLU A 34 7.92 21.65 7.66
N PRO A 35 7.34 22.86 7.84
CA PRO A 35 5.89 23.05 7.79
C PRO A 35 5.25 22.67 6.45
N ASP A 36 5.97 22.79 5.34
CA ASP A 36 5.48 22.35 4.02
C ASP A 36 5.39 20.83 3.94
N THR A 37 6.38 20.11 4.47
CA THR A 37 6.32 18.65 4.62
C THR A 37 5.14 18.20 5.48
N ALA A 38 4.89 18.88 6.60
CA ALA A 38 3.73 18.62 7.45
C ALA A 38 2.41 18.78 6.67
N ARG A 39 2.29 19.85 5.90
CA ARG A 39 1.10 20.13 5.07
C ARG A 39 0.90 19.05 4.00
N ASP A 40 1.97 18.62 3.33
CA ASP A 40 1.94 17.61 2.29
C ASP A 40 1.50 16.26 2.88
N VAL A 41 2.05 15.86 4.02
CA VAL A 41 1.65 14.62 4.73
C VAL A 41 0.17 14.63 5.09
N LEU A 42 -0.35 15.76 5.59
CA LEU A 42 -1.78 15.89 5.92
C LEU A 42 -2.67 15.83 4.67
N ALA A 43 -2.26 16.45 3.57
CA ALA A 43 -2.97 16.40 2.30
C ALA A 43 -3.01 14.97 1.73
N GLU A 44 -1.88 14.26 1.76
CA GLU A 44 -1.79 12.85 1.36
C GLU A 44 -2.66 11.94 2.24
N LEU A 45 -2.68 12.17 3.55
CA LEU A 45 -3.56 11.43 4.46
C LEU A 45 -5.04 11.69 4.13
N GLY A 46 -5.40 12.93 3.85
CA GLY A 46 -6.75 13.30 3.41
C GLY A 46 -7.16 12.58 2.12
N ALA A 47 -6.28 12.53 1.12
CA ALA A 47 -6.48 11.81 -0.13
C ALA A 47 -6.63 10.30 0.10
N PHE A 48 -5.77 9.72 0.93
CA PHE A 48 -5.83 8.31 1.32
C PHE A 48 -7.18 7.95 1.96
N LEU A 49 -7.60 8.70 2.96
CA LEU A 49 -8.86 8.47 3.66
C LEU A 49 -10.07 8.67 2.73
N SER A 50 -10.06 9.71 1.91
CA SER A 50 -11.16 9.98 0.96
C SER A 50 -11.34 8.83 -0.03
N HIS A 51 -10.25 8.24 -0.52
CA HIS A 51 -10.31 7.08 -1.40
C HIS A 51 -10.89 5.86 -0.69
N ARG A 52 -10.44 5.59 0.53
CA ARG A 52 -10.87 4.43 1.34
C ARG A 52 -12.32 4.51 1.82
N LEU A 53 -12.82 5.70 2.10
CA LEU A 53 -14.15 5.93 2.65
C LEU A 53 -15.27 6.03 1.57
N ARG A 54 -14.94 5.96 0.29
CA ARG A 54 -15.93 6.01 -0.79
C ARG A 54 -16.86 4.79 -0.89
N GLY A 55 -16.65 3.80 -0.03
CA GLY A 55 -17.47 2.60 0.04
C GLY A 55 -17.06 1.50 -0.95
N PRO A 56 -17.77 0.37 -0.94
CA PRO A 56 -17.46 -0.77 -1.78
C PRO A 56 -17.60 -0.41 -3.26
N ARG A 57 -16.53 -0.59 -4.00
CA ARG A 57 -16.47 -0.37 -5.44
C ARG A 57 -15.35 -1.22 -6.02
N VAL A 58 -15.41 -1.44 -7.30
CA VAL A 58 -14.32 -2.06 -8.06
C VAL A 58 -13.55 -0.95 -8.75
N VAL A 59 -12.22 -1.00 -8.66
CA VAL A 59 -11.29 -0.04 -9.28
C VAL A 59 -10.39 -0.74 -10.28
N SER A 60 -9.75 0.01 -11.15
CA SER A 60 -8.71 -0.55 -12.02
C SER A 60 -7.41 -0.80 -11.23
N ALA A 61 -6.57 -1.70 -11.73
CA ALA A 61 -5.24 -1.91 -11.17
C ALA A 61 -4.40 -0.63 -11.13
N ALA A 62 -4.59 0.27 -12.12
CA ALA A 62 -3.92 1.57 -12.16
C ALA A 62 -4.37 2.49 -11.02
N GLU A 63 -5.68 2.60 -10.77
CA GLU A 63 -6.22 3.39 -9.65
C GLU A 63 -5.74 2.85 -8.30
N GLU A 64 -5.71 1.53 -8.13
CA GLU A 64 -5.17 0.93 -6.90
C GLU A 64 -3.68 1.21 -6.74
N LEU A 65 -2.89 1.16 -7.83
CA LEU A 65 -1.46 1.48 -7.77
C LEU A 65 -1.21 2.95 -7.39
N GLU A 66 -2.00 3.89 -7.89
CA GLU A 66 -1.94 5.29 -7.48
C GLU A 66 -2.20 5.43 -5.97
N HIS A 67 -3.20 4.72 -5.47
CA HIS A 67 -3.52 4.70 -4.04
C HIS A 67 -2.42 4.05 -3.19
N VAL A 68 -1.82 2.97 -3.67
CA VAL A 68 -0.62 2.35 -3.06
C VAL A 68 0.53 3.35 -3.02
N GLY A 69 0.71 4.16 -4.06
CA GLY A 69 1.72 5.23 -4.09
C GLY A 69 1.49 6.27 -2.98
N VAL A 70 0.25 6.69 -2.75
CA VAL A 70 -0.10 7.58 -1.61
C VAL A 70 0.24 6.92 -0.28
N TYR A 71 -0.15 5.67 -0.07
CA TYR A 71 0.19 4.92 1.13
C TYR A 71 1.70 4.87 1.39
N LEU A 72 2.49 4.57 0.35
CA LEU A 72 3.95 4.46 0.47
C LEU A 72 4.62 5.81 0.79
N ARG A 73 4.11 6.92 0.26
CA ARG A 73 4.60 8.27 0.63
C ARG A 73 4.32 8.58 2.09
N LEU A 74 3.16 8.19 2.62
CA LEU A 74 2.86 8.31 4.05
C LEU A 74 3.80 7.48 4.92
N GLU A 75 4.15 6.27 4.49
CA GLU A 75 5.15 5.44 5.17
C GLU A 75 6.56 6.05 5.09
N GLN A 76 6.94 6.64 3.96
CA GLN A 76 8.21 7.36 3.83
C GLN A 76 8.29 8.57 4.78
N ALA A 77 7.18 9.28 4.97
CA ALA A 77 7.10 10.39 5.94
C ALA A 77 7.21 9.92 7.39
N ARG A 78 6.65 8.73 7.71
CA ARG A 78 6.78 8.11 9.04
C ARG A 78 8.18 7.58 9.34
N PHE A 79 8.89 7.15 8.33
CA PHE A 79 10.21 6.53 8.41
C PHE A 79 11.22 7.21 7.48
N PRO A 80 11.57 8.49 7.77
CA PRO A 80 12.43 9.28 6.90
C PRO A 80 13.75 8.56 6.58
N GLY A 81 14.08 8.47 5.28
CA GLY A 81 15.31 7.85 4.81
C GLY A 81 15.39 6.32 4.95
N ARG A 82 14.34 5.66 5.45
CA ARG A 82 14.34 4.20 5.64
C ARG A 82 13.67 3.43 4.52
N LEU A 83 12.79 4.04 3.72
CA LEU A 83 12.00 3.35 2.72
C LEU A 83 12.33 3.84 1.32
N GLU A 84 12.90 2.98 0.49
CA GLU A 84 13.06 3.19 -0.94
C GLU A 84 11.91 2.50 -1.69
N VAL A 85 11.32 3.17 -2.65
CA VAL A 85 10.12 2.69 -3.36
C VAL A 85 10.34 2.67 -4.86
N GLU A 86 10.06 1.53 -5.48
CA GLU A 86 10.02 1.35 -6.92
C GLU A 86 8.63 0.84 -7.32
N LEU A 87 7.91 1.58 -8.17
CA LEU A 87 6.60 1.21 -8.68
C LEU A 87 6.64 1.03 -10.19
N PRO A 88 5.85 0.10 -10.75
CA PRO A 88 5.72 -0.04 -12.18
C PRO A 88 4.97 1.16 -12.78
N ALA A 89 5.15 1.42 -14.05
CA ALA A 89 4.31 2.39 -14.75
C ALA A 89 2.88 1.84 -14.91
N SER A 90 1.88 2.71 -14.82
CA SER A 90 0.48 2.29 -14.93
C SER A 90 0.16 1.55 -16.24
N ARG A 91 0.87 1.90 -17.34
CA ARG A 91 0.74 1.23 -18.64
C ARG A 91 1.20 -0.23 -18.67
N ASP A 92 2.05 -0.61 -17.71
CA ASP A 92 2.61 -1.97 -17.63
C ASP A 92 1.72 -2.91 -16.80
N LEU A 93 0.66 -2.37 -16.17
CA LEU A 93 -0.26 -3.12 -15.34
C LEU A 93 -1.25 -3.92 -16.19
N PRO A 94 -1.67 -5.10 -15.72
CA PRO A 94 -2.76 -5.84 -16.37
C PRO A 94 -4.07 -5.04 -16.33
N GLN A 95 -4.92 -5.25 -17.32
CA GLN A 95 -6.28 -4.71 -17.38
C GLN A 95 -7.16 -5.50 -16.40
N ALA A 96 -6.99 -5.23 -15.11
CA ALA A 96 -7.70 -5.91 -14.03
C ALA A 96 -8.60 -4.93 -13.28
N ARG A 97 -9.73 -5.45 -12.81
CA ARG A 97 -10.62 -4.75 -11.88
C ARG A 97 -10.56 -5.47 -10.54
N ILE A 98 -10.29 -4.73 -9.49
CA ILE A 98 -10.00 -5.26 -8.16
C ILE A 98 -10.72 -4.43 -7.08
N HIS A 99 -10.80 -4.98 -5.89
CA HIS A 99 -11.31 -4.21 -4.75
C HIS A 99 -10.22 -3.30 -4.18
N PRO A 100 -10.57 -2.06 -3.76
CA PRO A 100 -9.62 -1.17 -3.11
C PRO A 100 -8.99 -1.84 -1.89
N GLY A 101 -7.67 -1.84 -1.86
CA GLY A 101 -6.90 -2.45 -0.79
C GLY A 101 -6.39 -3.87 -1.06
N ASP A 102 -6.79 -4.52 -2.17
CA ASP A 102 -6.29 -5.85 -2.52
C ASP A 102 -4.76 -5.90 -2.68
N VAL A 103 -4.18 -4.82 -3.17
CA VAL A 103 -2.72 -4.66 -3.27
C VAL A 103 -2.15 -4.07 -1.99
N GLN A 104 -2.78 -3.05 -1.45
CA GLN A 104 -2.27 -2.34 -0.28
C GLN A 104 -2.22 -3.22 0.98
N ALA A 105 -3.19 -4.10 1.23
CA ALA A 105 -3.23 -4.90 2.44
C ALA A 105 -2.03 -5.86 2.60
N PRO A 106 -1.70 -6.73 1.62
CA PRO A 106 -0.51 -7.59 1.74
C PRO A 106 0.79 -6.79 1.74
N LEU A 107 0.86 -5.68 0.99
CA LEU A 107 2.00 -4.78 0.96
C LEU A 107 2.26 -4.17 2.34
N SER A 108 1.24 -3.60 2.99
CA SER A 108 1.37 -2.96 4.30
C SER A 108 1.82 -3.95 5.38
N GLN A 109 1.28 -5.17 5.37
CA GLN A 109 1.69 -6.21 6.30
C GLN A 109 3.18 -6.58 6.14
N ALA A 110 3.64 -6.70 4.90
CA ALA A 110 5.04 -7.02 4.61
C ALA A 110 5.97 -5.88 5.04
N ILE A 111 5.65 -4.63 4.70
CA ILE A 111 6.44 -3.45 5.07
C ILE A 111 6.53 -3.29 6.59
N GLU A 112 5.41 -3.38 7.31
CA GLU A 112 5.41 -3.26 8.76
C GLU A 112 6.26 -4.35 9.43
N ARG A 113 6.20 -5.58 8.93
CA ARG A 113 7.03 -6.67 9.43
C ARG A 113 8.51 -6.37 9.22
N TRP A 114 8.90 -5.95 8.01
CA TRP A 114 10.29 -5.63 7.67
C TRP A 114 10.82 -4.44 8.46
N LEU A 115 10.08 -3.36 8.58
CA LEU A 115 10.49 -2.17 9.35
C LEU A 115 10.66 -2.46 10.85
N ARG A 116 9.94 -3.43 11.39
CA ARG A 116 10.09 -3.86 12.79
C ARG A 116 11.25 -4.81 13.00
N GLN A 117 11.51 -5.70 12.06
CA GLN A 117 12.49 -6.78 12.22
C GLN A 117 13.88 -6.39 11.71
N GLN A 118 13.95 -5.49 10.76
CA GLN A 118 15.18 -5.13 10.08
C GLN A 118 15.60 -3.68 10.40
N PRO A 119 16.79 -3.48 10.98
CA PRO A 119 17.35 -2.14 11.07
C PRO A 119 17.81 -1.65 9.68
N GLY A 120 17.91 -0.32 9.51
CA GLY A 120 18.40 0.27 8.29
C GLY A 120 17.35 0.49 7.21
N ARG A 121 17.80 0.65 5.97
CA ARG A 121 16.94 0.92 4.83
C ARG A 121 16.28 -0.35 4.30
N VAL A 122 15.05 -0.20 3.84
CA VAL A 122 14.26 -1.25 3.18
C VAL A 122 13.88 -0.74 1.80
N ARG A 123 14.15 -1.52 0.77
CA ARG A 123 13.65 -1.27 -0.58
C ARG A 123 12.40 -2.09 -0.83
N VAL A 124 11.36 -1.43 -1.31
CA VAL A 124 10.09 -2.01 -1.72
C VAL A 124 9.97 -1.84 -3.22
N ALA A 125 9.99 -2.92 -3.96
CA ALA A 125 9.82 -2.91 -5.41
C ALA A 125 8.57 -3.70 -5.80
N LEU A 126 7.66 -3.06 -6.52
CA LEU A 126 6.52 -3.69 -7.18
C LEU A 126 6.81 -3.82 -8.67
N ARG A 127 6.59 -4.99 -9.23
CA ARG A 127 6.77 -5.27 -10.65
C ARG A 127 5.50 -5.85 -11.23
N ALA A 128 5.06 -5.29 -12.34
CA ALA A 128 3.89 -5.78 -13.06
C ALA A 128 4.16 -7.16 -13.69
N ARG A 129 3.14 -8.02 -13.65
CA ARG A 129 3.05 -9.32 -14.31
C ARG A 129 1.73 -9.42 -15.04
N GLU A 130 1.62 -10.43 -15.89
CA GLU A 130 0.44 -10.66 -16.71
C GLU A 130 -0.84 -10.85 -15.88
N ASP A 131 -0.71 -11.47 -14.70
CA ASP A 131 -1.81 -11.87 -13.81
C ASP A 131 -1.70 -11.28 -12.40
N GLY A 132 -0.82 -10.28 -12.19
CA GLY A 132 -0.64 -9.71 -10.87
C GLY A 132 0.55 -8.79 -10.71
N LEU A 133 1.00 -8.68 -9.47
CA LEU A 133 2.19 -7.93 -9.10
C LEU A 133 3.15 -8.83 -8.31
N ASP A 134 4.43 -8.70 -8.58
CA ASP A 134 5.48 -9.24 -7.72
C ASP A 134 5.96 -8.12 -6.79
N LEU A 135 5.82 -8.34 -5.49
CA LEU A 135 6.40 -7.52 -4.45
C LEU A 135 7.76 -8.11 -4.04
N GLN A 136 8.77 -7.29 -4.05
CA GLN A 136 10.09 -7.62 -3.52
C GLN A 136 10.46 -6.63 -2.42
N LEU A 137 10.93 -7.16 -1.30
CA LEU A 137 11.50 -6.41 -0.19
C LEU A 137 12.93 -6.88 -0.01
N ASP A 138 13.87 -5.95 0.04
CA ASP A 138 15.28 -6.22 0.31
C ASP A 138 15.96 -5.06 1.03
N ARG A 139 17.24 -5.26 1.39
CA ARG A 139 18.07 -4.26 2.03
C ARG A 139 19.07 -3.73 0.99
N PRO A 140 18.89 -2.49 0.52
CA PRO A 140 19.76 -1.93 -0.52
C PRO A 140 21.23 -1.81 -0.06
N ASP A 141 21.46 -1.72 1.24
CA ASP A 141 22.80 -1.59 1.83
C ASP A 141 23.50 -2.94 2.05
N GLU A 142 22.79 -4.06 1.92
CA GLU A 142 23.30 -5.42 2.14
C GLU A 142 22.99 -6.32 0.93
N PRO A 143 23.60 -6.06 -0.22
CA PRO A 143 23.37 -6.87 -1.40
C PRO A 143 23.91 -8.30 -1.16
N GLY A 144 23.00 -9.28 -1.23
CA GLY A 144 23.31 -10.70 -1.01
C GLY A 144 22.53 -11.34 0.13
N GLU A 145 21.90 -10.60 1.01
CA GLU A 145 20.89 -11.16 1.91
C GLU A 145 19.63 -11.50 1.14
N ALA A 146 19.03 -12.64 1.50
CA ALA A 146 17.78 -13.09 0.88
C ALA A 146 16.66 -12.12 1.19
N GLY A 147 16.20 -11.37 0.20
CA GLY A 147 15.01 -10.55 0.27
C GLY A 147 13.74 -11.42 0.33
N GLU A 148 12.64 -10.81 0.72
CA GLU A 148 11.32 -11.43 0.67
C GLU A 148 10.67 -11.15 -0.69
N ARG A 149 10.03 -12.16 -1.26
CA ARG A 149 9.19 -12.01 -2.46
C ARG A 149 7.80 -12.52 -2.18
N LEU A 150 6.82 -11.73 -2.55
CA LEU A 150 5.41 -12.05 -2.41
C LEU A 150 4.71 -11.79 -3.74
N ARG A 151 3.92 -12.73 -4.20
CA ARG A 151 3.05 -12.54 -5.33
C ARG A 151 1.69 -12.04 -4.88
N ILE A 152 1.22 -10.97 -5.50
CA ILE A 152 -0.12 -10.41 -5.29
C ILE A 152 -0.92 -10.67 -6.56
N PRO A 153 -1.81 -11.67 -6.57
CA PRO A 153 -2.63 -11.94 -7.73
C PRO A 153 -3.65 -10.82 -7.92
N LEU A 154 -3.84 -10.38 -9.15
CA LEU A 154 -4.92 -9.48 -9.52
C LEU A 154 -5.99 -10.32 -10.22
N ALA A 155 -7.17 -10.43 -9.60
CA ALA A 155 -8.28 -11.12 -10.23
C ALA A 155 -8.70 -10.36 -11.48
N LEU A 156 -8.52 -11.01 -12.64
CA LEU A 156 -9.10 -10.53 -13.88
C LEU A 156 -10.60 -10.78 -13.79
N GLU A 157 -11.42 -9.76 -13.54
CA GLU A 157 -12.83 -9.88 -13.90
C GLU A 157 -12.88 -9.99 -15.42
N ALA A 158 -13.32 -11.15 -15.90
CA ALA A 158 -13.63 -11.33 -17.31
C ALA A 158 -14.55 -10.18 -17.72
N ALA A 159 -14.15 -9.44 -18.77
CA ALA A 159 -15.00 -8.45 -19.39
C ALA A 159 -16.36 -9.09 -19.61
N GLY A 160 -17.39 -8.58 -18.94
CA GLY A 160 -18.70 -9.17 -18.94
C GLY A 160 -19.16 -9.49 -20.35
N SER A 161 -19.51 -10.74 -20.60
CA SER A 161 -20.30 -11.13 -21.75
C SER A 161 -21.63 -10.40 -21.63
N THR A 162 -21.73 -9.24 -22.26
CA THR A 162 -23.03 -8.63 -22.53
C THR A 162 -23.69 -9.48 -23.61
N THR A 163 -24.65 -10.28 -23.20
CA THR A 163 -25.62 -10.90 -24.10
C THR A 163 -26.80 -9.96 -24.25
#